data_b7a8a94d4a4bc5d723d0469b83aee7f9
#
_entry.id   b7a8a94d4a4bc5d723d0469b83aee7f9
#
_cell.length_a   1.000
_cell.length_b   1.000
_cell.length_c   1.000
_cell.angle_alpha   90.00
_cell.angle_beta   90.00
_cell.angle_gamma   90.00
#
_symmetry.space_group_name_H-M   'P 1'
#
loop_
_entity.id
_entity.type
_entity.pdbx_description
1 polymer ?
#
loop_
_entity_poly.entity_id
_entity_poly.type
_entity_poly.pdbx_seq_one_letter_code
_entity_poly.pdbx_strand_id
1 'polypeptide(L)'
;MRKVTIIGAGPGNPDLLSRAALDAIDIADVVIGAHRALAGIDVPPDVVRCELVKTADIVAALTDVASWQRAVVVMTGDVGLFSGARRLVEALSGDAQVDVRVIPGISSASYLAARLARPWQDWRFASAHGVACDIVAEAERAGELFLATSGGEDPSRLSGELVQAGFGDARVTVAERLSYPDERITRATANEIAGQTFDDLNVMLIEFAGGDGSPSGSGAASETPVGASAPAAASSAADSAGAS
;
A
#
# COMPACT_ATOMS: atom_id res chain seq x y z
N MET A 1 -23.07 -15.63 -16.01
CA MET A 1 -22.05 -15.76 -14.96
C MET A 1 -21.60 -14.35 -14.59
N ARG A 2 -21.76 -13.95 -13.35
CA ARG A 2 -21.34 -12.63 -12.83
C ARG A 2 -19.82 -12.59 -12.71
N LYS A 3 -19.22 -11.42 -12.94
CA LYS A 3 -17.77 -11.25 -12.85
C LYS A 3 -17.41 -10.36 -11.67
N VAL A 4 -16.54 -10.83 -10.80
CA VAL A 4 -15.95 -10.04 -9.72
C VAL A 4 -14.47 -9.85 -10.00
N THR A 5 -14.04 -8.60 -10.19
CA THR A 5 -12.63 -8.26 -10.36
C THR A 5 -12.09 -7.63 -9.08
N ILE A 6 -11.15 -8.29 -8.43
CA ILE A 6 -10.47 -7.76 -7.24
C ILE A 6 -9.20 -7.06 -7.71
N ILE A 7 -9.06 -5.78 -7.43
CA ILE A 7 -7.91 -4.97 -7.87
C ILE A 7 -7.12 -4.43 -6.70
N GLY A 8 -5.80 -4.35 -6.85
CA GLY A 8 -4.93 -3.58 -5.97
C GLY A 8 -4.86 -2.12 -6.41
N ALA A 9 -5.23 -1.19 -5.53
CA ALA A 9 -5.23 0.24 -5.82
C ALA A 9 -3.85 0.90 -5.69
N GLY A 10 -2.84 0.16 -5.31
CA GLY A 10 -1.54 0.74 -5.02
C GLY A 10 -1.47 1.45 -3.66
N PRO A 11 -0.39 2.20 -3.40
CA PRO A 11 -0.12 2.79 -2.08
C PRO A 11 -0.97 4.02 -1.76
N GLY A 12 -1.70 4.59 -2.74
CA GLY A 12 -2.64 5.68 -2.50
C GLY A 12 -2.78 6.69 -3.65
N ASN A 13 -1.73 6.95 -4.44
CA ASN A 13 -1.82 7.80 -5.61
C ASN A 13 -2.56 7.07 -6.75
N PRO A 14 -3.68 7.61 -7.26
CA PRO A 14 -4.45 7.01 -8.35
C PRO A 14 -3.66 6.86 -9.66
N ASP A 15 -2.65 7.68 -9.91
CA ASP A 15 -1.75 7.58 -11.07
C ASP A 15 -0.95 6.25 -11.09
N LEU A 16 -0.92 5.55 -9.96
CA LEU A 16 -0.25 4.25 -9.83
C LEU A 16 -1.19 3.06 -10.05
N LEU A 17 -2.45 3.30 -10.36
CA LEU A 17 -3.36 2.25 -10.80
C LEU A 17 -2.90 1.67 -12.13
N SER A 18 -2.94 0.33 -12.23
CA SER A 18 -2.66 -0.31 -13.51
C SER A 18 -3.76 0.03 -14.53
N ARG A 19 -3.38 0.11 -15.81
CA ARG A 19 -4.35 0.30 -16.89
C ARG A 19 -5.47 -0.75 -16.86
N ALA A 20 -5.13 -2.00 -16.53
CA ALA A 20 -6.09 -3.09 -16.41
C ALA A 20 -7.10 -2.88 -15.26
N ALA A 21 -6.67 -2.23 -14.16
CA ALA A 21 -7.57 -1.87 -13.07
C ALA A 21 -8.54 -0.75 -13.48
N LEU A 22 -8.05 0.28 -14.17
CA LEU A 22 -8.87 1.36 -14.71
C LEU A 22 -9.91 0.82 -15.71
N ASP A 23 -9.48 0.00 -16.67
CA ASP A 23 -10.38 -0.63 -17.65
C ASP A 23 -11.47 -1.48 -16.97
N ALA A 24 -11.16 -2.12 -15.84
CA ALA A 24 -12.15 -2.88 -15.08
C ALA A 24 -13.18 -1.97 -14.37
N ILE A 25 -12.74 -0.82 -13.85
CA ILE A 25 -13.60 0.18 -13.21
C ILE A 25 -14.53 0.83 -14.24
N ASP A 26 -14.01 1.19 -15.41
CA ASP A 26 -14.76 1.86 -16.48
C ASP A 26 -15.97 1.06 -16.98
N ILE A 27 -15.91 -0.28 -16.87
CA ILE A 27 -17.00 -1.16 -17.33
C ILE A 27 -17.77 -1.82 -16.19
N ALA A 28 -17.52 -1.43 -14.95
CA ALA A 28 -18.19 -2.00 -13.78
C ALA A 28 -19.63 -1.51 -13.65
N ASP A 29 -20.48 -2.34 -13.06
CA ASP A 29 -21.83 -1.94 -12.61
C ASP A 29 -21.77 -1.46 -11.14
N VAL A 30 -20.81 -2.01 -10.37
CA VAL A 30 -20.58 -1.64 -8.97
C VAL A 30 -19.08 -1.68 -8.63
N VAL A 31 -18.63 -0.67 -7.88
CA VAL A 31 -17.28 -0.57 -7.32
C VAL A 31 -17.36 -0.53 -5.80
N ILE A 32 -16.67 -1.46 -5.14
CA ILE A 32 -16.71 -1.65 -3.68
C ILE A 32 -15.29 -1.52 -3.12
N GLY A 33 -15.12 -0.80 -2.02
CA GLY A 33 -13.82 -0.69 -1.34
C GLY A 33 -13.88 0.19 -0.10
N ALA A 34 -12.78 0.29 0.61
CA ALA A 34 -12.65 1.23 1.71
C ALA A 34 -12.74 2.68 1.20
N HIS A 35 -13.30 3.59 2.00
CA HIS A 35 -13.40 5.01 1.69
C HIS A 35 -12.09 5.57 1.11
N ARG A 36 -10.97 5.33 1.83
CA ARG A 36 -9.63 5.79 1.42
C ARG A 36 -9.17 5.19 0.09
N ALA A 37 -9.46 3.92 -0.17
CA ALA A 37 -9.07 3.25 -1.41
C ALA A 37 -9.84 3.81 -2.62
N LEU A 38 -11.07 4.25 -2.40
CA LEU A 38 -11.93 4.83 -3.44
C LEU A 38 -11.77 6.35 -3.59
N ALA A 39 -11.19 7.05 -2.62
CA ALA A 39 -11.19 8.53 -2.56
C ALA A 39 -10.48 9.19 -3.77
N GLY A 40 -9.47 8.53 -4.34
CA GLY A 40 -8.74 9.06 -5.50
C GLY A 40 -9.12 8.42 -6.83
N ILE A 41 -10.09 7.52 -6.85
CA ILE A 41 -10.50 6.81 -8.06
C ILE A 41 -11.68 7.53 -8.70
N ASP A 42 -11.52 7.87 -9.97
CA ASP A 42 -12.62 8.39 -10.78
C ASP A 42 -13.53 7.21 -11.17
N VAL A 43 -14.69 7.15 -10.53
CA VAL A 43 -15.70 6.12 -10.79
C VAL A 43 -16.78 6.74 -11.65
N PRO A 44 -17.14 6.15 -12.81
CA PRO A 44 -18.18 6.69 -13.68
C PRO A 44 -19.50 6.95 -12.93
N PRO A 45 -20.25 8.01 -13.25
CA PRO A 45 -21.41 8.46 -12.48
C PRO A 45 -22.59 7.47 -12.48
N ASP A 46 -22.66 6.58 -13.44
CA ASP A 46 -23.65 5.51 -13.58
C ASP A 46 -23.25 4.21 -12.83
N VAL A 47 -22.04 4.14 -12.29
CA VAL A 47 -21.53 3.00 -11.53
C VAL A 47 -21.86 3.16 -10.04
N VAL A 48 -22.44 2.14 -9.44
CA VAL A 48 -22.76 2.16 -8.00
C VAL A 48 -21.46 2.09 -7.19
N ARG A 49 -21.27 3.05 -6.29
CA ARG A 49 -20.12 3.10 -5.39
C ARG A 49 -20.53 2.66 -3.98
N CYS A 50 -19.86 1.65 -3.43
CA CYS A 50 -20.10 1.13 -2.09
C CYS A 50 -18.84 1.20 -1.23
N GLU A 51 -18.92 1.86 -0.07
CA GLU A 51 -17.78 2.00 0.86
C GLU A 51 -17.85 0.90 1.93
N LEU A 52 -17.14 -0.21 1.70
CA LEU A 52 -17.09 -1.36 2.58
C LEU A 52 -15.65 -1.82 2.80
N VAL A 53 -15.38 -2.37 4.00
CA VAL A 53 -14.03 -2.85 4.39
C VAL A 53 -14.04 -4.34 4.73
N LYS A 54 -15.05 -4.80 5.48
CA LYS A 54 -15.08 -6.19 5.97
C LYS A 54 -15.47 -7.14 4.85
N THR A 55 -14.75 -8.23 4.71
CA THR A 55 -15.03 -9.28 3.71
C THR A 55 -16.49 -9.75 3.77
N ALA A 56 -17.06 -9.94 4.96
CA ALA A 56 -18.45 -10.38 5.12
C ALA A 56 -19.45 -9.37 4.52
N ASP A 57 -19.21 -8.06 4.76
CA ASP A 57 -20.10 -7.01 4.24
C ASP A 57 -19.98 -6.89 2.72
N ILE A 58 -18.75 -7.06 2.18
CA ILE A 58 -18.50 -7.07 0.72
C ILE A 58 -19.23 -8.26 0.07
N VAL A 59 -19.11 -9.45 0.65
CA VAL A 59 -19.79 -10.65 0.15
C VAL A 59 -21.31 -10.47 0.22
N ALA A 60 -21.85 -9.94 1.32
CA ALA A 60 -23.27 -9.64 1.46
C ALA A 60 -23.75 -8.65 0.38
N ALA A 61 -23.00 -7.55 0.15
CA ALA A 61 -23.33 -6.58 -0.89
C ALA A 61 -23.29 -7.20 -2.29
N LEU A 62 -22.32 -8.07 -2.57
CA LEU A 62 -22.25 -8.79 -3.84
C LEU A 62 -23.40 -9.80 -4.03
N THR A 63 -23.98 -10.29 -2.94
CA THR A 63 -25.13 -11.20 -2.98
C THR A 63 -26.45 -10.44 -3.13
N ASP A 64 -26.59 -9.30 -2.47
CA ASP A 64 -27.84 -8.53 -2.35
C ASP A 64 -28.12 -7.63 -3.58
N VAL A 65 -27.06 -7.22 -4.31
CA VAL A 65 -27.25 -6.39 -5.52
C VAL A 65 -27.77 -7.26 -6.68
N ALA A 66 -29.08 -7.32 -6.79
CA ALA A 66 -29.78 -8.19 -7.74
C ALA A 66 -29.57 -7.86 -9.23
N SER A 67 -28.82 -6.80 -9.58
CA SER A 67 -28.78 -6.27 -10.95
C SER A 67 -27.38 -6.06 -11.54
N TRP A 68 -26.29 -6.40 -10.84
CA TRP A 68 -24.95 -6.25 -11.41
C TRP A 68 -24.47 -7.51 -12.15
N GLN A 69 -23.69 -7.31 -13.19
CA GLN A 69 -22.99 -8.37 -13.94
C GLN A 69 -21.48 -8.29 -13.74
N ARG A 70 -20.96 -7.10 -13.47
CA ARG A 70 -19.53 -6.80 -13.29
C ARG A 70 -19.33 -5.97 -12.02
N ALA A 71 -18.73 -6.58 -11.03
CA ALA A 71 -18.34 -5.90 -9.79
C ALA A 71 -16.81 -5.75 -9.73
N VAL A 72 -16.36 -4.62 -9.25
CA VAL A 72 -14.95 -4.38 -8.93
C VAL A 72 -14.81 -4.20 -7.43
N VAL A 73 -13.89 -4.96 -6.81
CA VAL A 73 -13.54 -4.77 -5.40
C VAL A 73 -12.13 -4.21 -5.31
N VAL A 74 -12.01 -3.04 -4.71
CA VAL A 74 -10.77 -2.28 -4.60
C VAL A 74 -10.12 -2.54 -3.25
N MET A 75 -8.91 -3.08 -3.27
CA MET A 75 -8.05 -3.31 -2.11
C MET A 75 -6.90 -2.30 -2.10
N THR A 76 -6.50 -1.80 -0.95
CA THR A 76 -5.29 -0.96 -0.82
C THR A 76 -4.03 -1.78 -1.08
N GLY A 77 -3.02 -1.16 -1.66
CA GLY A 77 -1.74 -1.79 -1.95
C GLY A 77 -1.83 -2.85 -3.04
N ASP A 78 -1.11 -3.94 -2.85
CA ASP A 78 -1.16 -5.14 -3.68
C ASP A 78 -2.09 -6.19 -3.07
N VAL A 79 -2.82 -6.90 -3.91
CA VAL A 79 -3.77 -7.93 -3.51
C VAL A 79 -3.11 -9.17 -2.90
N GLY A 80 -1.82 -9.39 -3.15
CA GLY A 80 -1.04 -10.53 -2.67
C GLY A 80 -0.25 -10.27 -1.38
N LEU A 81 -0.11 -9.00 -0.95
CA LEU A 81 0.71 -8.65 0.21
C LEU A 81 -0.18 -8.19 1.39
N PHE A 82 -0.34 -9.03 2.41
CA PHE A 82 -1.13 -8.76 3.63
C PHE A 82 -2.54 -8.20 3.37
N SER A 83 -3.15 -8.61 2.26
CA SER A 83 -4.45 -8.12 1.80
C SER A 83 -5.60 -9.00 2.25
N GLY A 84 -6.77 -8.39 2.44
CA GLY A 84 -8.04 -9.10 2.61
C GLY A 84 -8.52 -9.85 1.37
N ALA A 85 -7.89 -9.65 0.22
CA ALA A 85 -8.26 -10.28 -1.05
C ALA A 85 -8.30 -11.81 -0.98
N ARG A 86 -7.36 -12.45 -0.27
CA ARG A 86 -7.34 -13.91 -0.07
C ARG A 86 -8.66 -14.42 0.51
N ARG A 87 -9.13 -13.80 1.60
CA ARG A 87 -10.40 -14.19 2.26
C ARG A 87 -11.60 -13.98 1.35
N LEU A 88 -11.57 -12.91 0.55
CA LEU A 88 -12.63 -12.61 -0.40
C LEU A 88 -12.66 -13.64 -1.55
N VAL A 89 -11.51 -14.00 -2.11
CA VAL A 89 -11.40 -15.05 -3.14
C VAL A 89 -11.92 -16.37 -2.58
N GLU A 90 -11.49 -16.77 -1.38
CA GLU A 90 -11.96 -18.00 -0.73
C GLU A 90 -13.49 -18.00 -0.54
N ALA A 91 -14.07 -16.88 -0.10
CA ALA A 91 -15.52 -16.76 0.10
C ALA A 91 -16.32 -16.81 -1.20
N LEU A 92 -15.78 -16.27 -2.29
CA LEU A 92 -16.46 -16.23 -3.60
C LEU A 92 -16.24 -17.49 -4.44
N SER A 93 -15.17 -18.25 -4.21
CA SER A 93 -14.81 -19.45 -5.00
C SER A 93 -15.84 -20.58 -4.86
N GLY A 94 -16.73 -20.54 -3.87
CA GLY A 94 -17.81 -21.53 -3.68
C GLY A 94 -19.05 -21.28 -4.55
N ASP A 95 -19.18 -20.10 -5.17
CA ASP A 95 -20.34 -19.74 -5.99
C ASP A 95 -20.04 -20.00 -7.49
N ALA A 96 -20.60 -21.08 -8.02
CA ALA A 96 -20.43 -21.45 -9.44
C ALA A 96 -20.99 -20.40 -10.44
N GLN A 97 -21.72 -19.40 -9.97
CA GLN A 97 -22.25 -18.32 -10.80
C GLN A 97 -21.33 -17.09 -10.85
N VAL A 98 -20.25 -17.09 -10.08
CA VAL A 98 -19.29 -15.99 -9.97
C VAL A 98 -17.93 -16.38 -10.58
N ASP A 99 -17.48 -15.60 -11.54
CA ASP A 99 -16.11 -15.67 -12.10
C ASP A 99 -15.25 -14.62 -11.39
N VAL A 100 -14.22 -15.06 -10.67
CA VAL A 100 -13.33 -14.19 -9.89
C VAL A 100 -12.02 -13.96 -10.65
N ARG A 101 -11.71 -12.70 -10.93
CA ARG A 101 -10.44 -12.26 -11.48
C ARG A 101 -9.69 -11.39 -10.47
N VAL A 102 -8.37 -11.53 -10.40
CA VAL A 102 -7.51 -10.69 -9.55
C VAL A 102 -6.54 -9.90 -10.43
N ILE A 103 -6.42 -8.60 -10.17
CA ILE A 103 -5.45 -7.70 -10.82
C ILE A 103 -4.52 -7.16 -9.73
N PRO A 104 -3.19 -7.35 -9.85
CA PRO A 104 -2.24 -6.86 -8.86
C PRO A 104 -2.19 -5.33 -8.82
N GLY A 105 -1.72 -4.79 -7.70
CA GLY A 105 -1.39 -3.38 -7.52
C GLY A 105 0.06 -3.22 -7.08
N ILE A 106 0.53 -1.98 -6.98
CA ILE A 106 1.84 -1.68 -6.43
C ILE A 106 1.76 -1.80 -4.91
N SER A 107 2.59 -2.66 -4.30
CA SER A 107 2.66 -2.78 -2.85
C SER A 107 3.39 -1.60 -2.22
N SER A 108 3.09 -1.29 -0.95
CA SER A 108 3.87 -0.32 -0.18
C SER A 108 5.34 -0.70 -0.09
N ALA A 109 5.67 -1.99 -0.09
CA ALA A 109 7.05 -2.47 -0.08
C ALA A 109 7.78 -2.16 -1.39
N SER A 110 7.20 -2.50 -2.55
CA SER A 110 7.83 -2.21 -3.85
C SER A 110 7.92 -0.70 -4.11
N TYR A 111 6.92 0.07 -3.66
CA TYR A 111 6.96 1.52 -3.74
C TYR A 111 8.06 2.10 -2.85
N LEU A 112 8.16 1.68 -1.59
CA LEU A 112 9.23 2.10 -0.69
C LEU A 112 10.62 1.75 -1.26
N ALA A 113 10.80 0.54 -1.78
CA ALA A 113 12.05 0.12 -2.41
C ALA A 113 12.47 1.05 -3.55
N ALA A 114 11.51 1.45 -4.40
CA ALA A 114 11.75 2.43 -5.47
C ALA A 114 12.12 3.80 -4.91
N ARG A 115 11.45 4.28 -3.85
CA ARG A 115 11.78 5.54 -3.16
C ARG A 115 13.18 5.52 -2.54
N LEU A 116 13.62 4.34 -2.10
CA LEU A 116 14.94 4.14 -1.52
C LEU A 116 16.03 3.83 -2.57
N ALA A 117 15.65 3.65 -3.85
CA ALA A 117 16.53 3.20 -4.93
C ALA A 117 17.26 1.88 -4.57
N ARG A 118 16.56 0.94 -3.93
CA ARG A 118 17.11 -0.33 -3.42
C ARG A 118 16.33 -1.52 -3.93
N PRO A 119 16.99 -2.67 -4.18
CA PRO A 119 16.31 -3.94 -4.38
C PRO A 119 15.64 -4.40 -3.07
N TRP A 120 14.58 -5.19 -3.18
CA TRP A 120 13.80 -5.67 -2.05
C TRP A 120 13.60 -7.19 -2.02
N GLN A 121 14.28 -7.92 -2.90
CA GLN A 121 14.19 -9.38 -2.96
C GLN A 121 14.69 -10.08 -1.69
N ASP A 122 15.59 -9.44 -0.96
CA ASP A 122 16.18 -9.99 0.27
C ASP A 122 15.44 -9.51 1.54
N TRP A 123 14.41 -8.67 1.39
CA TRP A 123 13.61 -8.24 2.52
C TRP A 123 12.74 -9.39 3.04
N ARG A 124 12.70 -9.52 4.33
CA ARG A 124 11.70 -10.32 5.01
C ARG A 124 10.45 -9.48 5.21
N PHE A 125 9.32 -10.14 5.30
CA PHE A 125 8.03 -9.48 5.40
C PHE A 125 7.29 -9.93 6.64
N ALA A 126 6.85 -8.96 7.47
CA ALA A 126 5.93 -9.19 8.57
C ALA A 126 4.82 -8.14 8.55
N SER A 127 3.75 -8.43 9.26
CA SER A 127 2.63 -7.51 9.43
C SER A 127 2.27 -7.40 10.90
N ALA A 128 2.21 -6.18 11.37
CA ALA A 128 1.63 -5.81 12.65
C ALA A 128 0.21 -5.24 12.46
N HIS A 129 -0.31 -5.24 11.23
CA HIS A 129 -1.63 -4.71 10.92
C HIS A 129 -2.74 -5.62 11.47
N GLY A 130 -3.31 -5.25 12.63
CA GLY A 130 -4.40 -6.00 13.27
C GLY A 130 -4.00 -7.37 13.82
N VAL A 131 -2.70 -7.66 13.93
CA VAL A 131 -2.13 -8.90 14.49
C VAL A 131 -0.94 -8.51 15.35
N ALA A 132 -0.82 -9.10 16.55
CA ALA A 132 0.36 -8.90 17.37
C ALA A 132 1.61 -9.42 16.62
N CYS A 133 2.59 -8.54 16.41
CA CYS A 133 3.88 -8.88 15.84
C CYS A 133 4.93 -8.88 16.94
N ASP A 134 5.60 -10.01 17.13
CA ASP A 134 6.77 -10.06 18.00
C ASP A 134 7.99 -9.56 17.21
N ILE A 135 8.19 -8.23 17.28
CA ILE A 135 9.26 -7.57 16.53
C ILE A 135 10.65 -8.00 17.02
N VAL A 136 10.77 -8.41 18.28
CA VAL A 136 12.04 -8.88 18.85
C VAL A 136 12.41 -10.24 18.26
N ALA A 137 11.46 -11.18 18.19
CA ALA A 137 11.68 -12.46 17.54
C ALA A 137 11.99 -12.31 16.03
N GLU A 138 11.43 -11.28 15.38
CA GLU A 138 11.78 -10.95 14.00
C GLU A 138 13.19 -10.35 13.90
N ALA A 139 13.61 -9.54 14.88
CA ALA A 139 14.96 -8.96 14.95
C ALA A 139 16.05 -10.03 15.10
N GLU A 140 15.81 -11.05 15.91
CA GLU A 140 16.76 -12.16 16.13
C GLU A 140 17.10 -12.95 14.86
N ARG A 141 16.23 -12.88 13.85
CA ARG A 141 16.46 -13.55 12.56
C ARG A 141 17.38 -12.78 11.62
N ALA A 142 17.85 -11.62 12.02
CA ALA A 142 18.76 -10.72 11.30
C ALA A 142 18.31 -10.30 9.88
N GLY A 143 19.06 -9.41 9.24
CA GLY A 143 18.79 -8.95 7.88
C GLY A 143 17.84 -7.76 7.81
N GLU A 144 17.09 -7.67 6.73
CA GLU A 144 16.17 -6.56 6.46
C GLU A 144 14.72 -7.01 6.62
N LEU A 145 13.95 -6.30 7.43
CA LEU A 145 12.55 -6.59 7.71
C LEU A 145 11.66 -5.43 7.23
N PHE A 146 10.82 -5.70 6.24
CA PHE A 146 9.70 -4.83 5.92
C PHE A 146 8.52 -5.19 6.83
N LEU A 147 8.01 -4.20 7.55
CA LEU A 147 6.90 -4.34 8.47
C LEU A 147 5.73 -3.45 8.04
N ALA A 148 4.60 -4.06 7.75
CA ALA A 148 3.35 -3.34 7.55
C ALA A 148 2.74 -2.99 8.92
N THR A 149 2.70 -1.70 9.27
CA THR A 149 2.34 -1.18 10.59
C THR A 149 1.02 -0.43 10.63
N SER A 150 0.44 -0.09 9.48
CA SER A 150 -0.81 0.69 9.43
C SER A 150 -1.95 0.03 10.22
N GLY A 151 -2.76 0.84 10.91
CA GLY A 151 -3.92 0.36 11.67
C GLY A 151 -3.73 0.34 13.19
N GLY A 152 -2.91 1.25 13.72
CA GLY A 152 -2.74 1.48 15.16
C GLY A 152 -1.46 0.96 15.78
N GLU A 153 -0.57 0.36 14.98
CA GLU A 153 0.77 0.01 15.45
C GLU A 153 1.72 1.21 15.26
N ASP A 154 2.25 1.69 16.38
CA ASP A 154 3.11 2.88 16.43
C ASP A 154 4.58 2.51 16.20
N PRO A 155 5.23 3.07 15.16
CA PRO A 155 6.67 2.90 14.93
C PRO A 155 7.54 3.28 16.14
N SER A 156 7.12 4.27 16.91
CA SER A 156 7.82 4.69 18.14
C SER A 156 7.81 3.58 19.19
N ARG A 157 6.64 2.98 19.45
CA ARG A 157 6.49 1.86 20.40
C ARG A 157 7.32 0.65 19.95
N LEU A 158 7.20 0.24 18.70
CA LEU A 158 7.94 -0.90 18.14
C LEU A 158 9.45 -0.66 18.21
N SER A 159 9.91 0.56 17.93
CA SER A 159 11.33 0.90 18.08
C SER A 159 11.76 0.89 19.54
N GLY A 160 10.90 1.28 20.47
CA GLY A 160 11.14 1.18 21.92
C GLY A 160 11.31 -0.27 22.39
N GLU A 161 10.54 -1.21 21.84
CA GLU A 161 10.70 -2.65 22.10
C GLU A 161 12.04 -3.18 21.59
N LEU A 162 12.46 -2.76 20.38
CA LEU A 162 13.79 -3.07 19.84
C LEU A 162 14.92 -2.53 20.73
N VAL A 163 14.79 -1.29 21.21
CA VAL A 163 15.76 -0.70 22.13
C VAL A 163 15.89 -1.52 23.43
N GLN A 164 14.76 -1.89 24.04
CA GLN A 164 14.72 -2.70 25.26
C GLN A 164 15.35 -4.09 25.07
N ALA A 165 15.25 -4.65 23.86
CA ALA A 165 15.84 -5.93 23.49
C ALA A 165 17.32 -5.83 23.04
N GLY A 166 17.94 -4.64 23.07
CA GLY A 166 19.34 -4.45 22.71
C GLY A 166 19.59 -4.13 21.24
N PHE A 167 18.55 -3.90 20.44
CA PHE A 167 18.64 -3.53 19.02
C PHE A 167 18.53 -2.02 18.77
N GLY A 168 18.93 -1.20 19.74
CA GLY A 168 18.79 0.26 19.67
C GLY A 168 19.52 0.93 18.50
N ASP A 169 20.58 0.32 18.00
CA ASP A 169 21.37 0.80 16.87
C ASP A 169 20.87 0.28 15.50
N ALA A 170 19.81 -0.56 15.49
CA ALA A 170 19.18 -0.99 14.25
C ALA A 170 18.72 0.23 13.45
N ARG A 171 18.97 0.21 12.15
CA ARG A 171 18.55 1.28 11.24
C ARG A 171 17.07 1.12 10.93
N VAL A 172 16.28 2.15 11.19
CA VAL A 172 14.83 2.15 10.96
C VAL A 172 14.49 3.23 9.94
N THR A 173 13.79 2.84 8.90
CA THR A 173 13.11 3.74 7.98
C THR A 173 11.62 3.68 8.26
N VAL A 174 11.03 4.78 8.65
CA VAL A 174 9.56 4.94 8.75
C VAL A 174 9.09 5.73 7.55
N ALA A 175 8.18 5.14 6.78
CA ALA A 175 7.62 5.77 5.61
C ALA A 175 6.11 5.99 5.80
N GLU A 176 5.73 7.24 5.84
CA GLU A 176 4.38 7.71 6.11
C GLU A 176 3.72 8.18 4.84
N ARG A 177 2.43 7.87 4.70
CA ARG A 177 1.58 8.35 3.60
C ARG A 177 2.24 8.18 2.21
N LEU A 178 2.84 7.00 2.00
CA LEU A 178 3.54 6.67 0.75
C LEU A 178 2.66 6.96 -0.46
N SER A 179 3.23 7.65 -1.44
CA SER A 179 2.63 8.14 -2.69
C SER A 179 1.61 9.28 -2.56
N TYR A 180 1.28 9.72 -1.37
CA TYR A 180 0.47 10.93 -1.18
C TYR A 180 1.33 12.20 -1.30
N PRO A 181 0.72 13.39 -1.56
CA PRO A 181 1.47 14.64 -1.68
C PRO A 181 2.27 15.03 -0.42
N ASP A 182 1.87 14.55 0.73
CA ASP A 182 2.49 14.75 2.04
C ASP A 182 3.29 13.52 2.53
N GLU A 183 3.78 12.70 1.58
CA GLU A 183 4.70 11.60 1.86
C GLU A 183 5.91 12.07 2.67
N ARG A 184 6.21 11.33 3.74
CA ARG A 184 7.39 11.57 4.57
C ARG A 184 8.16 10.28 4.80
N ILE A 185 9.47 10.31 4.61
CA ILE A 185 10.36 9.18 4.88
C ILE A 185 11.42 9.63 5.89
N THR A 186 11.35 9.06 7.10
CA THR A 186 12.29 9.31 8.19
C THR A 186 13.24 8.12 8.32
N ARG A 187 14.55 8.39 8.38
CA ARG A 187 15.59 7.36 8.56
C ARG A 187 16.44 7.71 9.78
N ALA A 188 16.47 6.81 10.77
CA ALA A 188 17.21 7.00 12.00
C ALA A 188 17.51 5.65 12.65
N THR A 189 18.16 5.63 13.80
CA THR A 189 18.29 4.43 14.63
C THR A 189 17.00 4.16 15.40
N ALA A 190 16.82 2.92 15.87
CA ALA A 190 15.67 2.60 16.72
C ALA A 190 15.62 3.48 17.97
N ASN A 191 16.79 3.84 18.56
CA ASN A 191 16.90 4.78 19.67
C ASN A 191 16.30 6.15 19.33
N GLU A 192 16.54 6.66 18.13
CA GLU A 192 16.09 7.98 17.68
C GLU A 192 14.63 7.97 17.24
N ILE A 193 14.12 6.85 16.71
CA ILE A 193 12.71 6.70 16.34
C ILE A 193 11.81 6.54 17.58
N ALA A 194 12.30 5.85 18.60
CA ALA A 194 11.59 5.71 19.86
C ALA A 194 11.30 7.10 20.49
N GLY A 195 10.05 7.41 20.75
CA GLY A 195 9.61 8.70 21.29
C GLY A 195 9.25 9.76 20.26
N GLN A 196 9.37 9.48 18.95
CA GLN A 196 8.82 10.35 17.90
C GLN A 196 7.33 10.03 17.66
N THR A 197 6.65 10.90 16.94
CA THR A 197 5.25 10.72 16.53
C THR A 197 5.16 10.54 15.03
N PHE A 198 4.36 9.59 14.59
CA PHE A 198 4.17 9.23 13.19
C PHE A 198 2.68 9.19 12.83
N ASP A 199 2.38 9.38 11.53
CA ASP A 199 1.02 9.19 11.00
C ASP A 199 0.61 7.71 11.07
N ASP A 200 -0.66 7.42 11.29
CA ASP A 200 -1.19 6.05 11.36
C ASP A 200 -1.04 5.28 10.04
N LEU A 201 -0.92 5.99 8.92
CA LEU A 201 -0.66 5.40 7.61
C LEU A 201 0.83 5.31 7.36
N ASN A 202 1.47 4.31 7.93
CA ASN A 202 2.90 4.13 7.81
C ASN A 202 3.30 2.67 7.54
N VAL A 203 4.55 2.48 7.13
CA VAL A 203 5.27 1.19 7.08
C VAL A 203 6.69 1.41 7.57
N MET A 204 7.33 0.33 8.02
CA MET A 204 8.71 0.37 8.47
C MET A 204 9.59 -0.56 7.63
N LEU A 205 10.85 -0.15 7.41
CA LEU A 205 11.94 -1.03 7.00
C LEU A 205 13.00 -0.99 8.10
N ILE A 206 13.34 -2.13 8.64
CA ILE A 206 14.28 -2.27 9.75
C ILE A 206 15.48 -3.09 9.27
N GLU A 207 16.68 -2.55 9.45
CA GLU A 207 17.94 -3.17 9.05
C GLU A 207 18.71 -3.55 10.33
N PHE A 208 18.82 -4.85 10.58
CA PHE A 208 19.55 -5.36 11.74
C PHE A 208 21.00 -5.59 11.37
N ALA A 209 21.93 -4.99 12.13
CA ALA A 209 23.33 -5.27 12.01
C ALA A 209 23.64 -6.69 12.55
N GLY A 210 24.21 -7.58 11.72
CA GLY A 210 24.65 -8.90 12.15
C GLY A 210 24.14 -10.10 11.37
N GLY A 211 23.42 -9.92 10.25
CA GLY A 211 23.14 -11.01 9.31
C GLY A 211 24.38 -11.28 8.45
N ASP A 212 24.97 -12.45 8.59
CA ASP A 212 26.12 -12.92 7.79
C ASP A 212 25.81 -12.87 6.30
N GLY A 213 26.60 -12.08 5.59
CA GLY A 213 26.86 -12.30 4.18
C GLY A 213 26.20 -11.39 3.18
N SER A 214 26.66 -10.14 3.13
CA SER A 214 26.97 -9.50 1.83
C SER A 214 27.80 -8.24 2.04
N PRO A 215 28.76 -7.93 1.16
CA PRO A 215 29.72 -6.88 1.39
C PRO A 215 29.03 -5.53 1.44
N SER A 216 29.22 -4.83 2.56
CA SER A 216 29.02 -3.40 2.63
C SER A 216 29.91 -2.75 1.58
N GLY A 217 29.34 -2.48 0.41
CA GLY A 217 29.95 -1.59 -0.55
C GLY A 217 30.09 -0.22 0.10
N SER A 218 31.24 0.06 0.67
CA SER A 218 31.64 1.40 1.10
C SER A 218 31.77 2.27 -0.13
N GLY A 219 30.68 2.91 -0.51
CA GLY A 219 30.62 3.99 -1.48
C GLY A 219 29.95 5.16 -0.79
N ALA A 220 30.72 5.96 -0.07
CA ALA A 220 30.28 7.28 0.33
C ALA A 220 30.13 8.14 -0.93
N ALA A 221 28.97 8.07 -1.56
CA ALA A 221 28.53 9.08 -2.50
C ALA A 221 27.65 10.04 -1.70
N SER A 222 28.13 11.26 -1.54
CA SER A 222 27.35 12.40 -1.10
C SER A 222 26.31 12.69 -2.17
N GLU A 223 25.10 12.13 -2.04
CA GLU A 223 24.02 12.42 -2.96
C GLU A 223 23.24 13.64 -2.48
N THR A 224 23.39 14.70 -3.24
CA THR A 224 22.47 15.83 -3.27
C THR A 224 21.07 15.32 -3.67
N PRO A 225 20.00 15.72 -3.00
CA PRO A 225 18.67 15.28 -3.38
C PRO A 225 18.33 15.82 -4.78
N VAL A 226 18.06 14.91 -5.69
CA VAL A 226 17.47 15.25 -6.99
C VAL A 226 16.07 15.76 -6.73
N GLY A 227 15.90 17.08 -6.90
CA GLY A 227 14.60 17.72 -6.79
C GLY A 227 13.63 17.15 -7.83
N ALA A 228 12.62 16.46 -7.37
CA ALA A 228 11.47 16.09 -8.20
C ALA A 228 10.65 17.34 -8.50
N SER A 229 10.88 17.96 -9.66
CA SER A 229 9.98 18.97 -10.19
C SER A 229 8.72 18.25 -10.71
N ALA A 230 7.60 18.51 -10.09
CA ALA A 230 6.29 18.12 -10.59
C ALA A 230 6.05 18.77 -11.98
N PRO A 231 5.45 18.06 -12.94
CA PRO A 231 5.05 18.69 -14.20
C PRO A 231 3.92 19.68 -13.93
N ALA A 232 4.11 20.93 -14.39
CA ALA A 232 3.13 21.98 -14.31
C ALA A 232 1.90 21.59 -15.14
N ALA A 233 0.72 21.74 -14.56
CA ALA A 233 -0.55 21.59 -15.24
C ALA A 233 -0.62 22.57 -16.42
N ALA A 234 -0.82 22.05 -17.62
CA ALA A 234 -1.07 22.84 -18.81
C ALA A 234 -2.47 23.46 -18.72
N SER A 235 -2.52 24.76 -18.45
CA SER A 235 -3.72 25.58 -18.59
C SER A 235 -4.01 25.77 -20.09
N SER A 236 -5.06 25.13 -20.58
CA SER A 236 -5.63 25.45 -21.91
C SER A 236 -6.46 26.71 -21.80
N ALA A 237 -5.87 27.87 -22.14
CA ALA A 237 -6.63 29.08 -22.42
C ALA A 237 -7.26 28.90 -23.80
N ALA A 238 -8.58 28.87 -23.83
CA ALA A 238 -9.35 29.02 -25.04
C ALA A 238 -9.30 30.51 -25.48
N ASP A 239 -8.69 30.77 -26.62
CA ASP A 239 -8.70 32.07 -27.25
C ASP A 239 -9.90 32.16 -28.23
N SER A 240 -10.81 33.04 -27.91
CA SER A 240 -11.95 33.39 -28.73
C SER A 240 -11.60 34.68 -29.50
N ALA A 241 -11.48 34.57 -30.81
CA ALA A 241 -11.57 35.68 -31.72
C ALA A 241 -12.43 35.18 -32.90
N GLY A 242 -13.52 35.72 -33.28
CA GLY A 242 -14.02 37.05 -33.41
C GLY A 242 -13.80 37.57 -34.83
N ALA A 243 -14.85 37.79 -35.50
CA ALA A 243 -15.07 38.73 -36.61
C ALA A 243 -14.98 38.21 -38.05
N SER A 244 -16.03 38.42 -38.67
CA SER A 244 -16.50 38.95 -39.92
C SER A 244 -17.26 37.97 -40.75
#